data_eaaa4d6e50bbfc6bbe9c1dc005c74cf0
#
_entry.id   eaaa4d6e50bbfc6bbe9c1dc005c74cf0
#
_cell.length_a   1.000
_cell.length_b   1.000
_cell.length_c   1.000
_cell.angle_alpha   90.00
_cell.angle_beta   90.00
_cell.angle_gamma   90.00
#
_symmetry.space_group_name_H-M   'P 1'
#
loop_
_entity.id
_entity.type
_entity.pdbx_description
1 polymer ?
#
loop_
_entity_poly.entity_id
_entity_poly.type
_entity_poly.pdbx_seq_one_letter_code
_entity_poly.pdbx_strand_id
1 'polypeptide(L)'
;MKKLILFALLLSSFLGWSQDPIAYNYFDQALKKAATGNLKGSIDDYTKAIKIDPLFAEAYLNRALSKQKIGDIKGALTDVNTTISIDPKRGDAYTTRADINYKSKNYKGTIEDCTQSIVLNPKDYIAYNLRGLSYIHIEDKKNACADFSKAIQYGSQSAVKNKKMFCK
;
A
#
# COMPACT_ATOMS: atom_id res chain seq x y z
N MET A 1 -47.49 25.02 8.25
CA MET A 1 -47.01 24.02 7.28
C MET A 1 -45.50 24.16 7.05
N LYS A 2 -44.64 23.88 8.04
CA LYS A 2 -43.16 23.93 7.96
C LYS A 2 -42.49 22.95 8.91
N LYS A 3 -42.86 21.65 8.90
CA LYS A 3 -42.25 20.62 9.78
C LYS A 3 -42.10 19.23 9.10
N LEU A 4 -41.94 19.15 7.79
CA LEU A 4 -41.87 17.82 7.14
C LEU A 4 -40.64 17.64 6.22
N ILE A 5 -39.59 18.47 6.29
CA ILE A 5 -38.42 18.36 5.42
C ILE A 5 -37.16 17.87 6.18
N LEU A 6 -37.20 17.70 7.50
CA LEU A 6 -35.99 17.33 8.28
C LEU A 6 -35.85 15.83 8.58
N PHE A 7 -36.70 14.96 8.06
CA PHE A 7 -36.64 13.52 8.36
C PHE A 7 -36.06 12.65 7.23
N ALA A 8 -35.76 13.25 6.06
CA ALA A 8 -35.24 12.48 4.93
C ALA A 8 -33.70 12.40 4.86
N LEU A 9 -32.98 13.15 5.69
CA LEU A 9 -31.51 13.19 5.68
C LEU A 9 -30.82 12.30 6.71
N LEU A 10 -31.57 11.57 7.55
CA LEU A 10 -31.00 10.69 8.59
C LEU A 10 -31.09 9.19 8.25
N LEU A 11 -31.63 8.81 7.10
CA LEU A 11 -31.75 7.39 6.68
C LEU A 11 -30.65 6.93 5.73
N SER A 12 -29.72 7.80 5.36
CA SER A 12 -28.59 7.42 4.47
C SER A 12 -27.31 6.95 5.21
N SER A 13 -27.31 6.95 6.54
CA SER A 13 -26.12 6.64 7.34
C SER A 13 -26.05 5.21 7.89
N PHE A 14 -26.93 4.29 7.46
CA PHE A 14 -26.95 2.91 7.95
C PHE A 14 -26.92 1.84 6.84
N LEU A 15 -26.63 2.23 5.60
CA LEU A 15 -26.23 1.22 4.60
C LEU A 15 -24.75 0.92 4.86
N GLY A 16 -24.51 -0.18 5.56
CA GLY A 16 -23.17 -0.72 5.74
C GLY A 16 -22.44 -0.73 4.37
N TRP A 17 -21.17 -0.43 4.39
CA TRP A 17 -20.28 -0.37 3.23
C TRP A 17 -20.24 -1.72 2.51
N SER A 18 -21.33 -2.07 1.83
CA SER A 18 -21.33 -3.15 0.86
C SER A 18 -20.71 -2.57 -0.40
N GLN A 19 -19.52 -3.03 -0.75
CA GLN A 19 -18.88 -2.68 -2.02
C GLN A 19 -19.85 -2.94 -3.16
N ASP A 20 -19.97 -1.98 -4.08
CA ASP A 20 -20.84 -2.13 -5.25
C ASP A 20 -20.45 -3.41 -6.02
N PRO A 21 -21.38 -4.36 -6.24
CA PRO A 21 -21.08 -5.64 -6.90
C PRO A 21 -20.44 -5.47 -8.30
N ILE A 22 -20.78 -4.38 -8.99
CA ILE A 22 -20.22 -4.08 -10.31
C ILE A 22 -18.77 -3.58 -10.16
N ALA A 23 -18.49 -2.73 -9.16
CA ALA A 23 -17.13 -2.31 -8.86
C ALA A 23 -16.25 -3.50 -8.49
N TYR A 24 -16.78 -4.40 -7.65
CA TYR A 24 -16.05 -5.61 -7.24
C TYR A 24 -15.79 -6.56 -8.43
N ASN A 25 -16.73 -6.70 -9.37
CA ASN A 25 -16.52 -7.52 -10.57
C ASN A 25 -15.35 -6.97 -11.43
N TYR A 26 -15.28 -5.66 -11.64
CA TYR A 26 -14.12 -5.06 -12.35
C TYR A 26 -12.82 -5.24 -11.57
N PHE A 27 -12.85 -5.12 -10.25
CA PHE A 27 -11.69 -5.37 -9.39
C PHE A 27 -11.18 -6.80 -9.52
N ASP A 28 -12.06 -7.81 -9.48
CA ASP A 28 -11.70 -9.23 -9.66
C ASP A 28 -11.10 -9.51 -11.06
N GLN A 29 -11.69 -8.94 -12.10
CA GLN A 29 -11.12 -9.01 -13.46
C GLN A 29 -9.72 -8.39 -13.53
N ALA A 30 -9.52 -7.26 -12.87
CA ALA A 30 -8.24 -6.59 -12.80
C ALA A 30 -7.18 -7.45 -12.08
N LEU A 31 -7.53 -8.09 -10.96
CA LEU A 31 -6.66 -9.03 -10.25
C LEU A 31 -6.22 -10.19 -11.16
N LYS A 32 -7.14 -10.81 -11.88
CA LYS A 32 -6.85 -11.89 -12.83
C LYS A 32 -5.90 -11.43 -13.93
N LYS A 33 -6.12 -10.24 -14.50
CA LYS A 33 -5.24 -9.65 -15.51
C LYS A 33 -3.85 -9.35 -14.95
N ALA A 34 -3.77 -8.78 -13.74
CA ALA A 34 -2.49 -8.50 -13.09
C ALA A 34 -1.69 -9.79 -12.81
N ALA A 35 -2.36 -10.86 -12.38
CA ALA A 35 -1.75 -12.16 -12.13
C ALA A 35 -1.17 -12.81 -13.39
N THR A 36 -1.77 -12.58 -14.57
CA THR A 36 -1.26 -13.06 -15.87
C THR A 36 -0.28 -12.09 -16.53
N GLY A 37 0.11 -11.00 -15.87
CA GLY A 37 1.05 -10.01 -16.40
C GLY A 37 0.44 -8.98 -17.35
N ASN A 38 -0.86 -9.02 -17.61
CA ASN A 38 -1.56 -7.99 -18.38
C ASN A 38 -1.79 -6.74 -17.53
N LEU A 39 -0.68 -6.03 -17.20
CA LEU A 39 -0.71 -4.90 -16.28
C LEU A 39 -1.52 -3.71 -16.82
N LYS A 40 -1.46 -3.44 -18.13
CA LYS A 40 -2.26 -2.35 -18.74
C LYS A 40 -3.75 -2.64 -18.61
N GLY A 41 -4.17 -3.85 -18.98
CA GLY A 41 -5.58 -4.26 -18.86
C GLY A 41 -6.05 -4.29 -17.39
N SER A 42 -5.18 -4.59 -16.42
CA SER A 42 -5.53 -4.52 -15.00
C SER A 42 -5.75 -3.07 -14.54
N ILE A 43 -4.91 -2.13 -14.99
CA ILE A 43 -5.06 -0.69 -14.69
C ILE A 43 -6.41 -0.16 -15.21
N ASP A 44 -6.80 -0.59 -16.43
CA ASP A 44 -8.08 -0.17 -17.02
C ASP A 44 -9.27 -0.67 -16.18
N ASP A 45 -9.25 -1.93 -15.75
CA ASP A 45 -10.36 -2.48 -14.97
C ASP A 45 -10.38 -1.96 -13.52
N TYR A 46 -9.22 -1.78 -12.85
CA TYR A 46 -9.18 -1.04 -11.58
C TYR A 46 -9.74 0.38 -11.73
N THR A 47 -9.47 1.03 -12.85
CA THR A 47 -9.99 2.39 -13.12
C THR A 47 -11.52 2.39 -13.26
N LYS A 48 -12.12 1.35 -13.87
CA LYS A 48 -13.58 1.20 -13.93
C LYS A 48 -14.15 0.93 -12.53
N ALA A 49 -13.53 0.06 -11.73
CA ALA A 49 -13.94 -0.20 -10.35
C ALA A 49 -13.94 1.09 -9.51
N ILE A 50 -12.87 1.87 -9.57
CA ILE A 50 -12.71 3.15 -8.88
C ILE A 50 -13.72 4.21 -9.37
N LYS A 51 -14.08 4.19 -10.66
CA LYS A 51 -15.09 5.10 -11.18
C LYS A 51 -16.48 4.84 -10.60
N ILE A 52 -16.80 3.57 -10.31
CA ILE A 52 -18.06 3.15 -9.72
C ILE A 52 -18.03 3.39 -8.20
N ASP A 53 -16.95 2.97 -7.53
CA ASP A 53 -16.72 3.18 -6.11
C ASP A 53 -15.43 3.99 -5.88
N PRO A 54 -15.53 5.33 -5.76
CA PRO A 54 -14.37 6.19 -5.51
C PRO A 54 -13.70 6.00 -4.14
N LEU A 55 -14.30 5.24 -3.23
CA LEU A 55 -13.73 4.91 -1.91
C LEU A 55 -13.15 3.50 -1.84
N PHE A 56 -13.03 2.81 -2.96
CA PHE A 56 -12.47 1.47 -3.03
C PHE A 56 -10.93 1.49 -2.85
N ALA A 57 -10.47 1.65 -1.62
CA ALA A 57 -9.04 1.77 -1.27
C ALA A 57 -8.19 0.64 -1.84
N GLU A 58 -8.70 -0.61 -1.84
CA GLU A 58 -7.97 -1.77 -2.35
C GLU A 58 -7.75 -1.72 -3.87
N ALA A 59 -8.71 -1.18 -4.62
CA ALA A 59 -8.57 -0.98 -6.06
C ALA A 59 -7.48 0.04 -6.39
N TYR A 60 -7.40 1.15 -5.62
CA TYR A 60 -6.31 2.11 -5.75
C TYR A 60 -4.94 1.46 -5.46
N LEU A 61 -4.81 0.71 -4.37
CA LEU A 61 -3.55 0.08 -4.01
C LEU A 61 -3.07 -0.91 -5.07
N ASN A 62 -3.96 -1.77 -5.57
CA ASN A 62 -3.62 -2.74 -6.60
C ASN A 62 -3.32 -2.07 -7.96
N ARG A 63 -4.02 -0.96 -8.28
CA ARG A 63 -3.68 -0.15 -9.45
C ARG A 63 -2.30 0.49 -9.33
N ALA A 64 -1.95 0.97 -8.13
CA ALA A 64 -0.62 1.51 -7.85
C ALA A 64 0.48 0.46 -8.08
N LEU A 65 0.29 -0.77 -7.61
CA LEU A 65 1.22 -1.88 -7.84
C LEU A 65 1.38 -2.20 -9.33
N SER A 66 0.30 -2.18 -10.09
CA SER A 66 0.34 -2.39 -11.55
C SER A 66 1.05 -1.23 -12.26
N LYS A 67 0.78 0.02 -11.88
CA LYS A 67 1.46 1.22 -12.40
C LYS A 67 2.95 1.21 -12.08
N GLN A 68 3.33 0.87 -10.84
CA GLN A 68 4.73 0.75 -10.45
C GLN A 68 5.47 -0.27 -11.33
N LYS A 69 4.86 -1.42 -11.60
CA LYS A 69 5.46 -2.47 -12.44
C LYS A 69 5.66 -2.04 -13.90
N ILE A 70 4.82 -1.17 -14.44
CA ILE A 70 5.00 -0.61 -15.80
C ILE A 70 5.86 0.66 -15.83
N GLY A 71 6.37 1.11 -14.68
CA GLY A 71 7.23 2.30 -14.58
C GLY A 71 6.50 3.63 -14.39
N ASP A 72 5.18 3.64 -14.27
CA ASP A 72 4.40 4.85 -13.93
C ASP A 72 4.48 5.13 -12.42
N ILE A 73 5.66 5.57 -11.99
CA ILE A 73 5.97 5.83 -10.58
C ILE A 73 5.11 6.97 -10.01
N LYS A 74 4.89 8.02 -10.83
CA LYS A 74 4.08 9.17 -10.41
C LYS A 74 2.61 8.80 -10.22
N GLY A 75 2.04 8.04 -11.14
CA GLY A 75 0.68 7.53 -11.01
C GLY A 75 0.52 6.54 -9.86
N ALA A 76 1.55 5.70 -9.60
CA ALA A 76 1.55 4.80 -8.46
C ALA A 76 1.54 5.55 -7.12
N LEU A 77 2.38 6.57 -6.95
CA LEU A 77 2.38 7.42 -5.75
C LEU A 77 1.04 8.12 -5.52
N THR A 78 0.41 8.61 -6.58
CA THR A 78 -0.92 9.23 -6.48
C THR A 78 -1.94 8.24 -5.93
N ASP A 79 -1.98 7.02 -6.47
CA ASP A 79 -2.93 5.99 -6.05
C ASP A 79 -2.68 5.52 -4.61
N VAL A 80 -1.42 5.31 -4.22
CA VAL A 80 -1.08 4.93 -2.83
C VAL A 80 -1.45 6.03 -1.84
N ASN A 81 -1.20 7.30 -2.17
CA ASN A 81 -1.60 8.42 -1.32
C ASN A 81 -3.12 8.49 -1.16
N THR A 82 -3.87 8.21 -2.24
CA THR A 82 -5.34 8.11 -2.17
C THR A 82 -5.76 6.94 -1.27
N THR A 83 -5.11 5.78 -1.39
CA THR A 83 -5.35 4.62 -0.51
C THR A 83 -5.19 5.00 0.96
N ILE A 84 -4.08 5.67 1.32
CA ILE A 84 -3.80 6.11 2.70
C ILE A 84 -4.82 7.16 3.17
N SER A 85 -5.28 8.03 2.28
CA SER A 85 -6.32 9.02 2.60
C SER A 85 -7.67 8.38 2.90
N ILE A 86 -8.05 7.33 2.18
CA ILE A 86 -9.30 6.58 2.37
C ILE A 86 -9.20 5.69 3.62
N ASP A 87 -8.09 4.95 3.76
CA ASP A 87 -7.85 4.05 4.88
C ASP A 87 -6.45 4.26 5.49
N PRO A 88 -6.31 5.18 6.45
CA PRO A 88 -5.03 5.48 7.09
C PRO A 88 -4.50 4.36 8.01
N LYS A 89 -5.27 3.31 8.25
CA LYS A 89 -4.85 2.15 9.04
C LYS A 89 -4.34 1.00 8.18
N ARG A 90 -4.25 1.18 6.91
CA ARG A 90 -3.82 0.16 5.95
C ARG A 90 -2.28 0.09 5.86
N GLY A 91 -1.66 -0.77 6.65
CA GLY A 91 -0.20 -0.90 6.75
C GLY A 91 0.50 -1.23 5.43
N ASP A 92 -0.10 -2.09 4.58
CA ASP A 92 0.41 -2.46 3.27
C ASP A 92 0.52 -1.28 2.28
N ALA A 93 -0.32 -0.26 2.43
CA ALA A 93 -0.21 0.95 1.63
C ALA A 93 1.06 1.75 1.98
N TYR A 94 1.39 1.85 3.27
CA TYR A 94 2.65 2.48 3.70
C TYR A 94 3.86 1.68 3.22
N THR A 95 3.85 0.35 3.33
CA THR A 95 4.95 -0.50 2.81
C THR A 95 5.08 -0.36 1.28
N THR A 96 3.98 -0.25 0.55
CA THR A 96 4.00 -0.01 -0.89
C THR A 96 4.61 1.37 -1.22
N ARG A 97 4.24 2.43 -0.49
CA ARG A 97 4.83 3.76 -0.69
C ARG A 97 6.31 3.78 -0.31
N ALA A 98 6.69 3.08 0.75
CA ALA A 98 8.07 2.89 1.15
C ALA A 98 8.92 2.23 0.05
N ASP A 99 8.40 1.19 -0.63
CA ASP A 99 9.10 0.53 -1.73
C ASP A 99 9.30 1.48 -2.93
N ILE A 100 8.31 2.29 -3.25
CA ILE A 100 8.42 3.32 -4.29
C ILE A 100 9.46 4.38 -3.89
N ASN A 101 9.41 4.87 -2.65
CA ASN A 101 10.37 5.83 -2.11
C ASN A 101 11.80 5.28 -2.13
N TYR A 102 11.99 4.02 -1.73
CA TYR A 102 13.30 3.36 -1.75
C TYR A 102 13.89 3.28 -3.16
N LYS A 103 13.11 2.84 -4.13
CA LYS A 103 13.52 2.78 -5.55
C LYS A 103 13.85 4.16 -6.12
N SER A 104 13.21 5.19 -5.60
CA SER A 104 13.49 6.59 -5.94
C SER A 104 14.62 7.20 -5.10
N LYS A 105 15.32 6.41 -4.28
CA LYS A 105 16.39 6.82 -3.36
C LYS A 105 15.96 7.82 -2.28
N ASN A 106 14.67 7.96 -2.02
CA ASN A 106 14.13 8.73 -0.91
C ASN A 106 14.16 7.88 0.37
N TYR A 107 15.36 7.64 0.92
CA TYR A 107 15.54 6.74 2.07
C TYR A 107 14.89 7.27 3.34
N LYS A 108 14.80 8.58 3.50
CA LYS A 108 14.11 9.20 4.65
C LYS A 108 12.62 8.91 4.60
N GLY A 109 11.95 9.15 3.47
CA GLY A 109 10.54 8.82 3.29
C GLY A 109 10.27 7.31 3.43
N THR A 110 11.22 6.46 2.98
CA THR A 110 11.13 5.01 3.19
C THR A 110 11.10 4.65 4.67
N ILE A 111 11.99 5.25 5.47
CA ILE A 111 12.08 4.99 6.93
C ILE A 111 10.78 5.42 7.63
N GLU A 112 10.25 6.60 7.27
CA GLU A 112 8.99 7.13 7.83
C GLU A 112 7.81 6.18 7.52
N ASP A 113 7.64 5.81 6.27
CA ASP A 113 6.55 4.91 5.83
C ASP A 113 6.68 3.51 6.43
N CYS A 114 7.87 2.91 6.42
CA CYS A 114 8.10 1.62 7.07
C CYS A 114 7.83 1.67 8.57
N THR A 115 8.17 2.78 9.24
CA THR A 115 7.87 2.95 10.67
C THR A 115 6.38 2.96 10.91
N GLN A 116 5.62 3.66 10.07
CA GLN A 116 4.16 3.67 10.17
C GLN A 116 3.56 2.29 9.88
N SER A 117 4.05 1.57 8.87
CA SER A 117 3.61 0.19 8.60
C SER A 117 3.86 -0.73 9.79
N ILE A 118 5.03 -0.65 10.42
CA ILE A 118 5.40 -1.45 11.59
C ILE A 118 4.51 -1.14 12.81
N VAL A 119 4.12 0.12 13.00
CA VAL A 119 3.16 0.52 14.04
C VAL A 119 1.81 -0.16 13.81
N LEU A 120 1.35 -0.20 12.57
CA LEU A 120 0.08 -0.82 12.18
C LEU A 120 0.14 -2.35 12.16
N ASN A 121 1.26 -2.90 11.71
CA ASN A 121 1.54 -4.34 11.67
C ASN A 121 2.94 -4.65 12.21
N PRO A 122 3.10 -4.94 13.52
CA PRO A 122 4.38 -5.22 14.14
C PRO A 122 5.12 -6.46 13.61
N LYS A 123 4.50 -7.25 12.74
CA LYS A 123 5.11 -8.42 12.10
C LYS A 123 5.42 -8.23 10.62
N ASP A 124 5.30 -7.01 10.11
CA ASP A 124 5.63 -6.71 8.70
C ASP A 124 7.13 -6.83 8.45
N TYR A 125 7.56 -8.04 8.10
CA TYR A 125 8.96 -8.32 7.79
C TYR A 125 9.47 -7.60 6.55
N ILE A 126 8.59 -7.20 5.62
CA ILE A 126 8.95 -6.44 4.42
C ILE A 126 9.36 -5.03 4.84
N ALA A 127 8.54 -4.38 5.69
CA ALA A 127 8.82 -3.05 6.20
C ALA A 127 10.12 -3.03 7.03
N TYR A 128 10.35 -4.00 7.92
CA TYR A 128 11.62 -4.09 8.64
C TYR A 128 12.82 -4.24 7.69
N ASN A 129 12.75 -5.15 6.71
CA ASN A 129 13.86 -5.35 5.79
C ASN A 129 14.14 -4.10 4.94
N LEU A 130 13.10 -3.43 4.46
CA LEU A 130 13.21 -2.24 3.63
C LEU A 130 13.73 -1.03 4.42
N ARG A 131 13.30 -0.88 5.69
CA ARG A 131 13.80 0.14 6.59
C ARG A 131 15.27 -0.10 6.93
N GLY A 132 15.64 -1.35 7.20
CA GLY A 132 17.04 -1.75 7.41
C GLY A 132 17.93 -1.42 6.22
N LEU A 133 17.50 -1.71 4.99
CA LEU A 133 18.23 -1.29 3.79
C LEU A 133 18.36 0.22 3.68
N SER A 134 17.32 0.96 4.04
CA SER A 134 17.34 2.43 4.02
C SER A 134 18.30 3.00 5.07
N TYR A 135 18.38 2.39 6.26
CA TYR A 135 19.37 2.74 7.29
C TYR A 135 20.80 2.49 6.82
N ILE A 136 21.08 1.44 6.04
CA ILE A 136 22.40 1.24 5.42
C ILE A 136 22.78 2.43 4.53
N HIS A 137 21.83 2.91 3.72
CA HIS A 137 22.11 4.04 2.81
C HIS A 137 22.35 5.37 3.51
N ILE A 138 21.87 5.53 4.74
CA ILE A 138 22.15 6.72 5.58
C ILE A 138 23.21 6.44 6.67
N GLU A 139 23.97 5.36 6.52
CA GLU A 139 25.08 4.93 7.37
C GLU A 139 24.71 4.58 8.82
N ASP A 140 23.42 4.39 9.12
CA ASP A 140 22.94 3.93 10.43
C ASP A 140 22.96 2.39 10.52
N LYS A 141 24.15 1.82 10.55
CA LYS A 141 24.37 0.37 10.60
C LYS A 141 23.74 -0.28 11.83
N LYS A 142 23.70 0.42 12.97
CA LYS A 142 23.12 -0.11 14.21
C LYS A 142 21.62 -0.44 14.03
N ASN A 143 20.85 0.53 13.57
CA ASN A 143 19.41 0.36 13.34
C ASN A 143 19.12 -0.60 12.17
N ALA A 144 19.95 -0.56 11.12
CA ALA A 144 19.84 -1.53 10.03
C ALA A 144 19.93 -2.99 10.53
N CYS A 145 20.94 -3.30 11.35
CA CYS A 145 21.17 -4.67 11.85
C CYS A 145 20.07 -5.12 12.83
N ALA A 146 19.51 -4.21 13.60
CA ALA A 146 18.35 -4.48 14.45
C ALA A 146 17.12 -4.83 13.60
N ASP A 147 16.85 -4.05 12.56
CA ASP A 147 15.73 -4.27 11.65
C ASP A 147 15.86 -5.56 10.85
N PHE A 148 17.05 -5.89 10.32
CA PHE A 148 17.26 -7.18 9.66
C PHE A 148 17.02 -8.35 10.61
N SER A 149 17.39 -8.22 11.89
CA SER A 149 17.14 -9.26 12.89
C SER A 149 15.64 -9.46 13.14
N LYS A 150 14.86 -8.36 13.18
CA LYS A 150 13.39 -8.40 13.28
C LYS A 150 12.76 -9.00 12.02
N ALA A 151 13.20 -8.60 10.85
CA ALA A 151 12.72 -9.15 9.59
C ALA A 151 12.95 -10.68 9.52
N ILE A 152 14.13 -11.16 9.96
CA ILE A 152 14.45 -12.61 10.03
C ILE A 152 13.51 -13.30 11.02
N GLN A 153 13.31 -12.73 12.21
CA GLN A 153 12.40 -13.27 13.23
C GLN A 153 10.99 -13.48 12.66
N TYR A 154 10.54 -12.62 11.74
CA TYR A 154 9.23 -12.68 11.11
C TYR A 154 9.22 -13.38 9.74
N GLY A 155 10.30 -14.06 9.36
CA GLY A 155 10.34 -14.96 8.20
C GLY A 155 10.98 -14.40 6.92
N SER A 156 11.66 -13.26 6.98
CA SER A 156 12.32 -12.68 5.79
C SER A 156 13.59 -13.43 5.39
N GLN A 157 13.56 -14.14 4.29
CA GLN A 157 14.75 -14.78 3.70
C GLN A 157 15.75 -13.76 3.12
N SER A 158 15.25 -12.65 2.56
CA SER A 158 16.11 -11.60 2.03
C SER A 158 16.92 -10.90 3.13
N ALA A 159 16.32 -10.71 4.31
CA ALA A 159 17.01 -10.10 5.45
C ALA A 159 18.17 -10.95 5.98
N VAL A 160 18.15 -12.27 5.82
CA VAL A 160 19.29 -13.16 6.18
C VAL A 160 20.52 -12.77 5.35
N LYS A 161 20.34 -12.58 4.02
CA LYS A 161 21.42 -12.16 3.12
C LYS A 161 21.91 -10.76 3.48
N ASN A 162 20.99 -9.84 3.71
CA ASN A 162 21.31 -8.44 4.03
C ASN A 162 22.08 -8.36 5.36
N LYS A 163 21.63 -9.06 6.40
CA LYS A 163 22.32 -9.08 7.69
C LYS A 163 23.74 -9.65 7.56
N LYS A 164 23.92 -10.74 6.80
CA LYS A 164 25.26 -11.32 6.54
C LYS A 164 26.18 -10.35 5.81
N MET A 165 25.63 -9.54 4.90
CA MET A 165 26.40 -8.60 4.07
C MET A 165 26.81 -7.35 4.87
N PHE A 166 25.91 -6.77 5.62
CA PHE A 166 26.09 -5.42 6.21
C PHE A 166 26.39 -5.43 7.71
N CYS A 167 26.15 -6.53 8.44
CA CYS A 167 26.23 -6.58 9.91
C CYS A 167 27.42 -7.42 10.45
N LYS A 168 28.55 -7.32 9.75
CA LYS A 168 29.82 -7.90 10.24
C LYS A 168 30.49 -6.96 11.22
#